data_e1a5c40520b4330a09b54f21dcd5f254
#
_entry.id   e1a5c40520b4330a09b54f21dcd5f254
#
_cell.length_a   1.000
_cell.length_b   1.000
_cell.length_c   1.000
_cell.angle_alpha   90.00
_cell.angle_beta   90.00
_cell.angle_gamma   90.00
#
_symmetry.space_group_name_H-M   'P 1'
#
loop_
_entity.id
_entity.type
_entity.pdbx_description
1 polymer ?
#
loop_
_entity_poly.entity_id
_entity_poly.type
_entity_poly.pdbx_seq_one_letter_code
_entity_poly.pdbx_strand_id
1 'polypeptide(L)'
;VEKEYYINDAGRQIDILTVSVIMKMAKFEGSFFPSNAYKGQYIEDIGSYIEENEKVKFNIDESIFKGLPTDPEKEIDSLIEIIKQKYPSEWNLIKSCSLKNILEDINQDLKNFNVDFDVWFKESSLGDLSDGESQLTKSINKLQEGGKTYEKDGAIWLNTEVSGDDKHRVLIRDNGKATYFATDVAYHKNKVDRGFDKLINVWGADHHGYIKRIEASIEALGSNKEKLDVRLVQFANLFKDGAKVKMSTRSGDFYSLGDLIKEIGSDAARFFYLSKQSDQHLDFDIDLAKSDSKENIFYYIQYAYARIFSLEEKYYEGNKTKDANKFDLDNSYTKCDKLIH
;
A
#
# COMPACT_ATOMS: atom_id res chain seq x y z
N VAL A 1 -16.43 -11.94 2.00
CA VAL A 1 -15.55 -10.76 2.17
C VAL A 1 -14.78 -10.58 0.87
N GLU A 2 -14.79 -9.37 0.32
CA GLU A 2 -13.94 -8.99 -0.82
C GLU A 2 -12.77 -8.17 -0.28
N LYS A 3 -11.54 -8.55 -0.61
CA LYS A 3 -10.32 -7.88 -0.20
C LYS A 3 -9.79 -7.04 -1.35
N GLU A 4 -9.59 -5.74 -1.11
CA GLU A 4 -9.18 -4.79 -2.12
C GLU A 4 -7.87 -4.10 -1.74
N TYR A 5 -6.91 -4.09 -2.68
CA TYR A 5 -5.69 -3.31 -2.60
C TYR A 5 -5.85 -2.04 -3.43
N TYR A 6 -5.68 -0.88 -2.80
CA TYR A 6 -5.74 0.42 -3.48
C TYR A 6 -4.38 0.77 -4.08
N ILE A 7 -4.34 0.93 -5.40
CA ILE A 7 -3.13 1.28 -6.15
C ILE A 7 -3.15 2.79 -6.42
N ASN A 8 -2.21 3.51 -5.83
CA ASN A 8 -1.97 4.91 -6.15
C ASN A 8 -1.13 4.99 -7.45
N ASP A 9 -1.76 4.73 -8.59
CA ASP A 9 -1.15 4.76 -9.92
C ASP A 9 -1.30 6.12 -10.62
N ALA A 10 -1.94 7.07 -9.95
CA ALA A 10 -2.09 8.45 -10.38
C ALA A 10 -1.28 9.39 -9.47
N GLY A 11 -0.82 10.48 -10.03
CA GLY A 11 -0.19 11.55 -9.25
C GLY A 11 1.34 11.52 -9.20
N ARG A 12 1.86 12.41 -8.37
CA ARG A 12 3.26 12.81 -8.33
C ARG A 12 4.25 11.70 -7.98
N GLN A 13 3.87 10.76 -7.13
CA GLN A 13 4.78 9.69 -6.66
C GLN A 13 5.18 8.76 -7.82
N ILE A 14 4.23 8.39 -8.68
CA ILE A 14 4.51 7.59 -9.87
C ILE A 14 5.34 8.37 -10.88
N ASP A 15 5.11 9.67 -10.99
CA ASP A 15 5.90 10.52 -11.86
C ASP A 15 7.36 10.63 -11.37
N ILE A 16 7.60 10.73 -10.06
CA ILE A 16 8.93 10.69 -9.47
C ILE A 16 9.59 9.32 -9.72
N LEU A 17 8.86 8.21 -9.55
CA LEU A 17 9.37 6.88 -9.88
C LEU A 17 9.81 6.82 -11.35
N THR A 18 8.97 7.29 -12.24
CA THR A 18 9.25 7.30 -13.69
C THR A 18 10.51 8.10 -14.02
N VAL A 19 10.65 9.32 -13.46
CA VAL A 19 11.88 10.12 -13.61
C VAL A 19 13.09 9.35 -13.07
N SER A 20 12.98 8.74 -11.90
CA SER A 20 14.09 8.01 -11.28
C SER A 20 14.59 6.87 -12.16
N VAL A 21 13.69 6.08 -12.74
CA VAL A 21 14.02 5.00 -13.68
C VAL A 21 14.64 5.58 -14.95
N ILE A 22 14.07 6.64 -15.53
CA ILE A 22 14.60 7.32 -16.71
C ILE A 22 16.04 7.81 -16.47
N MET A 23 16.31 8.45 -15.31
CA MET A 23 17.65 8.93 -14.99
C MET A 23 18.67 7.80 -14.89
N LYS A 24 18.28 6.66 -14.31
CA LYS A 24 19.14 5.47 -14.25
C LYS A 24 19.39 4.84 -15.62
N MET A 25 18.36 4.70 -16.45
CA MET A 25 18.50 4.21 -17.83
C MET A 25 19.40 5.13 -18.68
N ALA A 26 19.27 6.45 -18.48
CA ALA A 26 20.13 7.43 -19.14
C ALA A 26 21.54 7.56 -18.51
N LYS A 27 21.83 6.78 -17.47
CA LYS A 27 23.13 6.75 -16.76
C LYS A 27 23.54 8.08 -16.13
N PHE A 28 22.57 8.89 -15.70
CA PHE A 28 22.86 10.08 -14.93
C PHE A 28 23.19 9.74 -13.48
N GLU A 29 24.26 10.35 -12.97
CA GLU A 29 24.77 10.15 -11.62
C GLU A 29 25.18 11.49 -10.98
N GLY A 30 25.48 11.46 -9.69
CA GLY A 30 26.00 12.60 -8.94
C GLY A 30 25.05 13.79 -8.95
N SER A 31 25.56 14.96 -9.39
CA SER A 31 24.79 16.21 -9.42
C SER A 31 23.66 16.25 -10.46
N PHE A 32 23.67 15.35 -11.44
CA PHE A 32 22.63 15.22 -12.44
C PHE A 32 21.49 14.28 -11.99
N PHE A 33 21.66 13.59 -10.87
CA PHE A 33 20.60 12.74 -10.33
C PHE A 33 19.81 13.53 -9.27
N PRO A 34 18.52 13.83 -9.50
CA PRO A 34 17.75 14.70 -8.60
C PRO A 34 17.74 14.18 -7.16
N SER A 35 17.91 15.07 -6.20
CA SER A 35 18.02 14.69 -4.80
C SER A 35 16.75 14.01 -4.26
N ASN A 36 15.59 14.41 -4.76
CA ASN A 36 14.26 13.87 -4.42
C ASN A 36 13.81 12.69 -5.27
N ALA A 37 14.63 12.21 -6.21
CA ALA A 37 14.37 10.98 -6.94
C ALA A 37 14.65 9.74 -6.06
N TYR A 38 14.05 8.62 -6.41
CA TYR A 38 14.29 7.34 -5.75
C TYR A 38 15.65 6.77 -6.17
N LYS A 39 16.42 6.24 -5.20
CA LYS A 39 17.82 5.83 -5.40
C LYS A 39 18.09 4.34 -5.13
N GLY A 40 17.10 3.58 -4.73
CA GLY A 40 17.27 2.17 -4.38
C GLY A 40 17.68 1.30 -5.58
N GLN A 41 18.30 0.13 -5.30
CA GLN A 41 18.69 -0.84 -6.31
C GLN A 41 17.54 -1.25 -7.21
N TYR A 42 16.32 -1.35 -6.66
CA TYR A 42 15.11 -1.67 -7.41
C TYR A 42 14.85 -0.73 -8.61
N ILE A 43 15.29 0.53 -8.55
CA ILE A 43 15.19 1.47 -9.68
C ILE A 43 16.11 1.04 -10.85
N GLU A 44 17.30 0.57 -10.53
CA GLU A 44 18.24 0.03 -11.54
C GLU A 44 17.71 -1.28 -12.13
N ASP A 45 17.15 -2.13 -11.28
CA ASP A 45 16.57 -3.42 -11.69
C ASP A 45 15.39 -3.21 -12.64
N ILE A 46 14.49 -2.25 -12.35
CA ILE A 46 13.40 -1.84 -13.24
C ILE A 46 13.95 -1.30 -14.56
N GLY A 47 14.95 -0.42 -14.52
CA GLY A 47 15.57 0.12 -15.73
C GLY A 47 16.16 -0.97 -16.62
N SER A 48 16.91 -1.91 -16.02
CA SER A 48 17.49 -3.06 -16.71
C SER A 48 16.41 -3.97 -17.31
N TYR A 49 15.34 -4.25 -16.55
CA TYR A 49 14.21 -5.02 -17.03
C TYR A 49 13.56 -4.39 -18.29
N ILE A 50 13.39 -3.06 -18.28
CA ILE A 50 12.80 -2.33 -19.42
C ILE A 50 13.74 -2.39 -20.63
N GLU A 51 15.04 -2.18 -20.44
CA GLU A 51 16.02 -2.26 -21.54
C GLU A 51 16.03 -3.63 -22.21
N GLU A 52 15.98 -4.71 -21.42
CA GLU A 52 16.03 -6.08 -21.89
C GLU A 52 14.74 -6.54 -22.58
N ASN A 53 13.59 -6.22 -22.00
CA ASN A 53 12.30 -6.76 -22.46
C ASN A 53 11.62 -5.86 -23.51
N GLU A 54 11.67 -4.54 -23.31
CA GLU A 54 11.04 -3.58 -24.24
C GLU A 54 12.02 -3.09 -25.33
N LYS A 55 13.31 -3.46 -25.21
CA LYS A 55 14.39 -3.08 -26.12
C LYS A 55 14.51 -1.55 -26.33
N VAL A 56 14.15 -0.80 -25.31
CA VAL A 56 14.21 0.66 -25.29
C VAL A 56 15.54 1.09 -24.69
N LYS A 57 16.37 1.76 -25.47
CA LYS A 57 17.51 2.53 -24.98
C LYS A 57 17.12 3.98 -24.91
N PHE A 58 17.20 4.55 -23.71
CA PHE A 58 16.79 5.92 -23.50
C PHE A 58 18.02 6.83 -23.39
N ASN A 59 18.18 7.74 -24.37
CA ASN A 59 19.21 8.77 -24.33
C ASN A 59 18.55 10.14 -24.17
N ILE A 60 18.89 10.81 -23.07
CA ILE A 60 18.45 12.18 -22.81
C ILE A 60 19.65 13.11 -22.92
N ASP A 61 19.45 14.23 -23.59
CA ASP A 61 20.45 15.31 -23.65
C ASP A 61 20.52 16.05 -22.32
N GLU A 62 21.72 16.35 -21.84
CA GLU A 62 21.97 17.07 -20.59
C GLU A 62 21.34 18.46 -20.56
N SER A 63 20.90 18.98 -21.69
CA SER A 63 20.20 20.28 -21.76
C SER A 63 18.92 20.35 -20.94
N ILE A 64 18.34 19.19 -20.55
CA ILE A 64 17.15 19.15 -19.68
C ILE A 64 17.43 19.73 -18.28
N PHE A 65 18.68 19.75 -17.84
CA PHE A 65 19.09 20.29 -16.54
C PHE A 65 19.33 21.81 -16.57
N LYS A 66 19.33 22.43 -17.75
CA LYS A 66 19.58 23.87 -17.86
C LYS A 66 18.40 24.67 -17.34
N GLY A 67 18.70 25.54 -16.37
CA GLY A 67 17.70 26.46 -15.82
C GLY A 67 16.71 25.83 -14.84
N LEU A 68 17.00 24.65 -14.34
CA LEU A 68 16.20 24.03 -13.28
C LEU A 68 16.27 24.85 -12.00
N PRO A 69 15.17 24.87 -11.21
CA PRO A 69 15.18 25.45 -9.88
C PRO A 69 16.18 24.77 -8.95
N THR A 70 16.74 25.51 -8.00
CA THR A 70 17.64 24.95 -6.97
C THR A 70 16.90 24.27 -5.81
N ASP A 71 15.60 24.54 -5.67
CA ASP A 71 14.74 23.88 -4.69
C ASP A 71 14.46 22.42 -5.16
N PRO A 72 14.78 21.40 -4.37
CA PRO A 72 14.68 20.01 -4.80
C PRO A 72 13.27 19.54 -5.21
N GLU A 73 12.21 20.10 -4.59
CA GLU A 73 10.84 19.74 -4.94
C GLU A 73 10.44 20.38 -6.28
N LYS A 74 10.86 21.62 -6.52
CA LYS A 74 10.62 22.31 -7.80
C LYS A 74 11.50 21.75 -8.92
N GLU A 75 12.72 21.35 -8.60
CA GLU A 75 13.63 20.71 -9.55
C GLU A 75 12.99 19.46 -10.17
N ILE A 76 12.54 18.53 -9.31
CA ILE A 76 11.95 17.27 -9.79
C ILE A 76 10.63 17.50 -10.52
N ASP A 77 9.80 18.44 -10.06
CA ASP A 77 8.57 18.81 -10.76
C ASP A 77 8.85 19.37 -12.15
N SER A 78 9.86 20.22 -12.29
CA SER A 78 10.28 20.76 -13.59
C SER A 78 10.82 19.67 -14.51
N LEU A 79 11.60 18.71 -14.00
CA LEU A 79 12.09 17.57 -14.77
C LEU A 79 10.94 16.69 -15.27
N ILE A 80 9.95 16.41 -14.41
CA ILE A 80 8.75 15.68 -14.80
C ILE A 80 8.08 16.34 -16.00
N GLU A 81 7.85 17.64 -15.93
CA GLU A 81 7.19 18.38 -17.03
C GLU A 81 8.02 18.40 -18.32
N ILE A 82 9.33 18.65 -18.22
CA ILE A 82 10.23 18.68 -19.36
C ILE A 82 10.26 17.32 -20.05
N ILE A 83 10.40 16.24 -19.31
CA ILE A 83 10.53 14.90 -19.88
C ILE A 83 9.19 14.45 -20.50
N LYS A 84 8.07 14.70 -19.83
CA LYS A 84 6.73 14.43 -20.37
C LYS A 84 6.49 15.13 -21.71
N GLN A 85 6.95 16.38 -21.84
CA GLN A 85 6.76 17.16 -23.06
C GLN A 85 7.70 16.72 -24.19
N LYS A 86 8.96 16.45 -23.87
CA LYS A 86 9.96 16.08 -24.90
C LYS A 86 9.88 14.62 -25.33
N TYR A 87 9.48 13.71 -24.46
CA TYR A 87 9.52 12.26 -24.66
C TYR A 87 8.21 11.57 -24.21
N PRO A 88 7.04 11.97 -24.74
CA PRO A 88 5.74 11.50 -24.24
C PRO A 88 5.53 9.98 -24.40
N SER A 89 6.03 9.41 -25.49
CA SER A 89 5.91 7.96 -25.76
C SER A 89 6.70 7.12 -24.77
N GLU A 90 7.97 7.49 -24.62
CA GLU A 90 8.90 6.82 -23.71
C GLU A 90 8.48 7.01 -22.25
N TRP A 91 8.01 8.21 -21.90
CA TRP A 91 7.43 8.48 -20.59
C TRP A 91 6.30 7.50 -20.25
N ASN A 92 5.33 7.37 -21.16
CA ASN A 92 4.18 6.49 -20.92
C ASN A 92 4.58 5.01 -20.83
N LEU A 93 5.50 4.57 -21.67
CA LEU A 93 6.03 3.21 -21.65
C LEU A 93 6.77 2.94 -20.33
N ILE A 94 7.75 3.77 -19.97
CA ILE A 94 8.55 3.59 -18.76
C ILE A 94 7.66 3.66 -17.52
N LYS A 95 6.71 4.60 -17.47
CA LYS A 95 5.73 4.72 -16.39
C LYS A 95 4.94 3.43 -16.21
N SER A 96 4.37 2.90 -17.29
CA SER A 96 3.55 1.68 -17.23
C SER A 96 4.36 0.45 -16.85
N CYS A 97 5.57 0.29 -17.39
CA CYS A 97 6.46 -0.83 -17.07
C CYS A 97 6.97 -0.75 -15.63
N SER A 98 7.34 0.43 -15.15
CA SER A 98 7.78 0.63 -13.77
C SER A 98 6.68 0.29 -12.78
N LEU A 99 5.47 0.77 -13.03
CA LEU A 99 4.31 0.46 -12.18
C LEU A 99 4.00 -1.03 -12.17
N LYS A 100 3.98 -1.66 -13.36
CA LYS A 100 3.73 -3.10 -13.49
C LYS A 100 4.75 -3.91 -12.69
N ASN A 101 6.03 -3.60 -12.83
CA ASN A 101 7.11 -4.32 -12.15
C ASN A 101 6.97 -4.22 -10.62
N ILE A 102 6.76 -3.01 -10.09
CA ILE A 102 6.54 -2.82 -8.64
C ILE A 102 5.30 -3.56 -8.14
N LEU A 103 4.20 -3.54 -8.89
CA LEU A 103 2.98 -4.24 -8.49
C LEU A 103 3.13 -5.75 -8.52
N GLU A 104 3.92 -6.30 -9.45
CA GLU A 104 4.26 -7.72 -9.50
C GLU A 104 5.08 -8.12 -8.26
N ASP A 105 6.08 -7.32 -7.87
CA ASP A 105 6.88 -7.54 -6.66
C ASP A 105 6.02 -7.48 -5.39
N ILE A 106 5.19 -6.45 -5.25
CA ILE A 106 4.26 -6.31 -4.12
C ILE A 106 3.33 -7.52 -4.02
N ASN A 107 2.75 -7.94 -5.15
CA ASN A 107 1.84 -9.08 -5.19
C ASN A 107 2.56 -10.39 -4.80
N GLN A 108 3.80 -10.56 -5.26
CA GLN A 108 4.60 -11.73 -4.91
C GLN A 108 4.96 -11.75 -3.42
N ASP A 109 5.37 -10.62 -2.85
CA ASP A 109 5.68 -10.50 -1.43
C ASP A 109 4.44 -10.76 -0.56
N LEU A 110 3.29 -10.22 -0.94
CA LEU A 110 2.03 -10.46 -0.25
C LEU A 110 1.62 -11.93 -0.31
N LYS A 111 1.73 -12.58 -1.48
CA LYS A 111 1.47 -14.02 -1.63
C LYS A 111 2.40 -14.86 -0.77
N ASN A 112 3.69 -14.53 -0.75
CA ASN A 112 4.67 -15.19 0.12
C ASN A 112 4.34 -14.99 1.61
N PHE A 113 3.64 -13.92 1.93
CA PHE A 113 3.14 -13.62 3.27
C PHE A 113 1.76 -14.22 3.55
N ASN A 114 1.20 -15.03 2.66
CA ASN A 114 -0.17 -15.57 2.72
C ASN A 114 -1.24 -14.46 2.84
N VAL A 115 -1.07 -13.38 2.08
CA VAL A 115 -2.04 -12.30 1.95
C VAL A 115 -2.40 -12.15 0.48
N ASP A 116 -3.67 -12.40 0.15
CA ASP A 116 -4.19 -12.26 -1.19
C ASP A 116 -5.28 -11.19 -1.25
N PHE A 117 -5.34 -10.50 -2.38
CA PHE A 117 -6.38 -9.52 -2.68
C PHE A 117 -7.22 -9.98 -3.89
N ASP A 118 -8.53 -9.82 -3.77
CA ASP A 118 -9.48 -10.18 -4.83
C ASP A 118 -9.53 -9.09 -5.91
N VAL A 119 -9.34 -7.82 -5.50
CA VAL A 119 -9.40 -6.64 -6.37
C VAL A 119 -8.15 -5.78 -6.17
N TRP A 120 -7.54 -5.39 -7.29
CA TRP A 120 -6.46 -4.40 -7.35
C TRP A 120 -7.02 -3.12 -7.97
N PHE A 121 -7.56 -2.25 -7.11
CA PHE A 121 -8.25 -1.03 -7.53
C PHE A 121 -7.24 0.06 -7.91
N LYS A 122 -7.32 0.53 -9.14
CA LYS A 122 -6.46 1.62 -9.64
C LYS A 122 -7.12 2.98 -9.39
N GLU A 123 -6.42 3.90 -8.73
CA GLU A 123 -6.88 5.28 -8.53
C GLU A 123 -7.22 5.95 -9.87
N SER A 124 -6.40 5.72 -10.91
CA SER A 124 -6.61 6.25 -12.26
C SER A 124 -7.95 5.85 -12.87
N SER A 125 -8.57 4.75 -12.42
CA SER A 125 -9.89 4.31 -12.90
C SER A 125 -11.04 5.23 -12.46
N LEU A 126 -10.81 6.11 -11.49
CA LEU A 126 -11.77 7.14 -11.09
C LEU A 126 -11.90 8.24 -12.14
N GLY A 127 -10.91 8.37 -13.03
CA GLY A 127 -10.83 9.39 -14.07
C GLY A 127 -10.53 10.79 -13.52
N ASP A 128 -10.76 11.78 -14.33
CA ASP A 128 -10.52 13.17 -13.99
C ASP A 128 -11.73 14.08 -14.31
N LEU A 129 -11.65 15.36 -13.94
CA LEU A 129 -12.73 16.34 -14.11
C LEU A 129 -12.96 16.76 -15.57
N SER A 130 -12.04 16.49 -16.49
CA SER A 130 -12.20 16.79 -17.92
C SER A 130 -13.14 15.80 -18.62
N ASP A 131 -13.29 14.61 -18.03
CA ASP A 131 -14.25 13.60 -18.46
C ASP A 131 -15.55 13.71 -17.63
N GLY A 132 -16.61 14.21 -18.26
CA GLY A 132 -17.93 14.34 -17.63
C GLY A 132 -18.54 13.01 -17.18
N GLU A 133 -18.09 11.89 -17.75
CA GLU A 133 -18.55 10.53 -17.43
C GLU A 133 -17.68 9.83 -16.38
N SER A 134 -16.58 10.45 -15.96
CA SER A 134 -15.69 9.88 -14.96
C SER A 134 -16.41 9.66 -13.61
N GLN A 135 -15.94 8.70 -12.83
CA GLN A 135 -16.46 8.43 -11.48
C GLN A 135 -16.24 9.65 -10.56
N LEU A 136 -15.11 10.33 -10.72
CA LEU A 136 -14.79 11.55 -9.98
C LEU A 136 -15.83 12.65 -10.27
N THR A 137 -16.07 12.97 -11.54
CA THR A 137 -17.06 13.99 -11.94
C THR A 137 -18.46 13.63 -11.49
N LYS A 138 -18.90 12.39 -11.70
CA LYS A 138 -20.22 11.91 -11.24
C LYS A 138 -20.39 12.00 -9.72
N SER A 139 -19.33 11.77 -8.96
CA SER A 139 -19.39 11.88 -7.50
C SER A 139 -19.57 13.32 -7.05
N ILE A 140 -18.85 14.25 -7.66
CA ILE A 140 -18.97 15.69 -7.37
C ILE A 140 -20.33 16.21 -7.78
N ASN A 141 -20.81 15.88 -8.99
CA ASN A 141 -22.12 16.28 -9.47
C ASN A 141 -23.23 15.81 -8.51
N LYS A 142 -23.17 14.56 -8.04
CA LYS A 142 -24.14 14.04 -7.07
C LYS A 142 -24.16 14.84 -5.78
N LEU A 143 -23.00 15.29 -5.29
CA LEU A 143 -22.91 16.13 -4.10
C LEU A 143 -23.49 17.54 -4.36
N GLN A 144 -23.25 18.10 -5.54
CA GLN A 144 -23.78 19.41 -5.94
C GLN A 144 -25.33 19.37 -6.08
N GLU A 145 -25.84 18.39 -6.80
CA GLU A 145 -27.29 18.17 -6.98
C GLU A 145 -27.99 17.93 -5.64
N GLY A 146 -27.31 17.26 -4.71
CA GLY A 146 -27.79 17.07 -3.34
C GLY A 146 -27.71 18.31 -2.43
N GLY A 147 -27.21 19.46 -2.94
CA GLY A 147 -27.02 20.68 -2.15
C GLY A 147 -26.02 20.53 -1.01
N LYS A 148 -25.05 19.62 -1.16
CA LYS A 148 -24.04 19.32 -0.13
C LYS A 148 -22.75 20.13 -0.33
N THR A 149 -22.67 20.91 -1.40
CA THR A 149 -21.50 21.72 -1.76
C THR A 149 -21.86 23.19 -1.83
N TYR A 150 -20.86 24.06 -1.74
CA TYR A 150 -20.98 25.48 -2.01
C TYR A 150 -19.68 25.99 -2.65
N GLU A 151 -19.78 27.11 -3.35
CA GLU A 151 -18.63 27.78 -3.95
C GLU A 151 -18.15 28.91 -3.04
N LYS A 152 -16.84 28.97 -2.84
CA LYS A 152 -16.18 30.04 -2.09
C LYS A 152 -14.78 30.26 -2.64
N ASP A 153 -14.43 31.53 -2.92
CA ASP A 153 -13.11 31.96 -3.40
C ASP A 153 -12.68 31.17 -4.68
N GLY A 154 -13.64 30.87 -5.58
CA GLY A 154 -13.42 30.14 -6.81
C GLY A 154 -13.23 28.61 -6.64
N ALA A 155 -13.30 28.12 -5.40
CA ALA A 155 -13.16 26.69 -5.08
C ALA A 155 -14.53 26.08 -4.71
N ILE A 156 -14.70 24.78 -4.98
CA ILE A 156 -15.90 24.01 -4.58
C ILE A 156 -15.59 23.28 -3.28
N TRP A 157 -16.43 23.51 -2.29
CA TRP A 157 -16.31 22.97 -0.94
C TRP A 157 -17.43 21.99 -0.62
N LEU A 158 -17.11 20.91 0.06
CA LEU A 158 -18.09 20.03 0.71
C LEU A 158 -18.43 20.57 2.11
N ASN A 159 -19.72 20.69 2.40
CA ASN A 159 -20.21 21.01 3.74
C ASN A 159 -20.18 19.76 4.61
N THR A 160 -19.12 19.62 5.40
CA THR A 160 -18.86 18.45 6.28
C THR A 160 -19.22 18.70 7.74
N GLU A 161 -19.42 19.96 8.16
CA GLU A 161 -19.71 20.30 9.56
C GLU A 161 -21.04 19.67 10.05
N VAL A 162 -22.04 19.60 9.17
CA VAL A 162 -23.34 18.99 9.50
C VAL A 162 -23.21 17.52 9.87
N SER A 163 -22.17 16.86 9.39
CA SER A 163 -21.89 15.43 9.59
C SER A 163 -20.78 15.17 10.63
N GLY A 164 -20.32 16.22 11.33
CA GLY A 164 -19.44 16.10 12.48
C GLY A 164 -17.92 16.17 12.18
N ASP A 165 -17.52 16.63 10.99
CA ASP A 165 -16.14 17.08 10.75
C ASP A 165 -15.93 18.48 11.36
N ASP A 166 -14.69 18.84 11.64
CA ASP A 166 -14.30 20.09 12.32
C ASP A 166 -14.37 21.32 11.41
N LYS A 167 -14.41 21.14 10.08
CA LYS A 167 -14.46 22.22 9.08
C LYS A 167 -14.85 21.70 7.70
N HIS A 168 -15.30 22.62 6.84
CA HIS A 168 -15.56 22.33 5.42
C HIS A 168 -14.31 21.91 4.67
N ARG A 169 -14.49 21.12 3.60
CA ARG A 169 -13.38 20.57 2.82
C ARG A 169 -13.47 20.93 1.34
N VAL A 170 -12.34 21.34 0.78
CA VAL A 170 -12.21 21.63 -0.64
C VAL A 170 -12.26 20.33 -1.45
N LEU A 171 -13.16 20.26 -2.42
CA LEU A 171 -13.22 19.21 -3.44
C LEU A 171 -12.46 19.64 -4.70
N ILE A 172 -12.76 20.83 -5.22
CA ILE A 172 -12.10 21.40 -6.39
C ILE A 172 -11.47 22.72 -5.98
N ARG A 173 -10.20 22.90 -6.30
CA ARG A 173 -9.46 24.13 -6.02
C ARG A 173 -9.88 25.25 -6.98
N ASP A 174 -9.51 26.46 -6.66
CA ASP A 174 -9.69 27.67 -7.49
C ASP A 174 -9.09 27.54 -8.90
N ASN A 175 -8.05 26.74 -9.07
CA ASN A 175 -7.42 26.44 -10.35
C ASN A 175 -8.13 25.30 -11.14
N GLY A 176 -9.31 24.85 -10.71
CA GLY A 176 -10.09 23.80 -11.34
C GLY A 176 -9.60 22.36 -11.11
N LYS A 177 -8.54 22.15 -10.30
CA LYS A 177 -8.00 20.81 -10.03
C LYS A 177 -8.69 20.17 -8.83
N ALA A 178 -9.02 18.89 -8.95
CA ALA A 178 -9.51 18.08 -7.84
C ALA A 178 -8.45 17.98 -6.72
N THR A 179 -8.91 17.85 -5.48
CA THR A 179 -8.08 17.53 -4.34
C THR A 179 -8.01 16.01 -4.16
N TYR A 180 -7.02 15.52 -3.40
CA TYR A 180 -7.00 14.11 -2.97
C TYR A 180 -8.29 13.71 -2.23
N PHE A 181 -8.87 14.62 -1.47
CA PHE A 181 -10.14 14.37 -0.79
C PHE A 181 -11.29 14.12 -1.79
N ALA A 182 -11.35 14.83 -2.90
CA ALA A 182 -12.35 14.58 -3.95
C ALA A 182 -12.18 13.17 -4.57
N THR A 183 -10.94 12.73 -4.78
CA THR A 183 -10.62 11.37 -5.25
C THR A 183 -11.06 10.32 -4.23
N ASP A 184 -10.81 10.56 -2.94
CA ASP A 184 -11.25 9.67 -1.87
C ASP A 184 -12.77 9.59 -1.76
N VAL A 185 -13.48 10.71 -1.95
CA VAL A 185 -14.96 10.75 -2.01
C VAL A 185 -15.47 9.88 -3.16
N ALA A 186 -14.87 10.00 -4.35
CA ALA A 186 -15.24 9.20 -5.51
C ALA A 186 -14.95 7.70 -5.28
N TYR A 187 -13.84 7.36 -4.66
CA TYR A 187 -13.50 6.00 -4.31
C TYR A 187 -14.49 5.39 -3.32
N HIS A 188 -14.85 6.12 -2.26
CA HIS A 188 -15.84 5.64 -1.29
C HIS A 188 -17.23 5.52 -1.91
N LYS A 189 -17.60 6.44 -2.83
CA LYS A 189 -18.81 6.28 -3.62
C LYS A 189 -18.80 4.99 -4.45
N ASN A 190 -17.69 4.67 -5.10
CA ASN A 190 -17.53 3.43 -5.84
C ASN A 190 -17.77 2.20 -4.93
N LYS A 191 -17.20 2.19 -3.73
CA LYS A 191 -17.41 1.10 -2.76
C LYS A 191 -18.88 1.00 -2.31
N VAL A 192 -19.52 2.12 -2.03
CA VAL A 192 -20.94 2.17 -1.67
C VAL A 192 -21.82 1.62 -2.80
N ASP A 193 -21.54 2.01 -4.04
CA ASP A 193 -22.32 1.62 -5.22
C ASP A 193 -22.22 0.12 -5.54
N ARG A 194 -21.14 -0.55 -5.09
CA ARG A 194 -20.99 -2.01 -5.17
C ARG A 194 -21.92 -2.78 -4.23
N GLY A 195 -22.62 -2.11 -3.32
CA GLY A 195 -23.71 -2.68 -2.53
C GLY A 195 -23.29 -3.49 -1.32
N PHE A 196 -22.06 -3.35 -0.80
CA PHE A 196 -21.63 -4.03 0.42
C PHE A 196 -22.39 -3.52 1.64
N ASP A 197 -22.67 -4.42 2.59
CA ASP A 197 -23.28 -4.08 3.87
C ASP A 197 -22.31 -3.34 4.78
N LYS A 198 -21.01 -3.67 4.69
CA LYS A 198 -19.95 -3.08 5.49
C LYS A 198 -18.72 -2.78 4.65
N LEU A 199 -18.15 -1.61 4.82
CA LEU A 199 -16.92 -1.14 4.21
C LEU A 199 -15.85 -1.06 5.29
N ILE A 200 -14.80 -1.88 5.19
CA ILE A 200 -13.71 -1.88 6.17
C ILE A 200 -12.49 -1.24 5.51
N ASN A 201 -12.03 -0.11 6.09
CA ASN A 201 -10.78 0.52 5.68
C ASN A 201 -9.70 0.20 6.70
N VAL A 202 -8.56 -0.29 6.24
CA VAL A 202 -7.37 -0.50 7.07
C VAL A 202 -6.38 0.62 6.78
N TRP A 203 -6.16 1.51 7.74
CA TRP A 203 -5.34 2.71 7.58
C TRP A 203 -4.23 2.79 8.63
N GLY A 204 -3.15 3.49 8.30
CA GLY A 204 -2.16 3.88 9.29
C GLY A 204 -2.75 4.79 10.38
N ALA A 205 -2.24 4.70 11.59
CA ALA A 205 -2.75 5.46 12.74
C ALA A 205 -2.64 6.98 12.57
N ASP A 206 -1.72 7.45 11.71
CA ASP A 206 -1.57 8.85 11.31
C ASP A 206 -2.81 9.40 10.57
N HIS A 207 -3.65 8.54 10.01
CA HIS A 207 -4.89 8.91 9.34
C HIS A 207 -6.11 9.04 10.28
N HIS A 208 -5.94 8.92 11.61
CA HIS A 208 -7.06 9.04 12.57
C HIS A 208 -7.93 10.28 12.35
N GLY A 209 -7.32 11.45 12.13
CA GLY A 209 -8.05 12.71 11.88
C GLY A 209 -8.79 12.76 10.52
N TYR A 210 -8.60 11.74 9.66
CA TYR A 210 -9.23 11.69 8.35
C TYR A 210 -10.58 10.94 8.35
N ILE A 211 -10.86 10.16 9.39
CA ILE A 211 -12.04 9.30 9.49
C ILE A 211 -13.31 10.13 9.36
N LYS A 212 -13.45 11.21 10.17
CA LYS A 212 -14.63 12.07 10.16
C LYS A 212 -14.94 12.68 8.81
N ARG A 213 -13.92 13.00 8.02
CA ARG A 213 -14.08 13.53 6.65
C ARG A 213 -14.72 12.53 5.71
N ILE A 214 -14.30 11.27 5.79
CA ILE A 214 -14.87 10.21 4.96
C ILE A 214 -16.26 9.83 5.43
N GLU A 215 -16.51 9.72 6.73
CA GLU A 215 -17.85 9.53 7.28
C GLU A 215 -18.83 10.60 6.76
N ALA A 216 -18.41 11.87 6.83
CA ALA A 216 -19.18 13.01 6.34
C ALA A 216 -19.44 12.93 4.82
N SER A 217 -18.45 12.49 4.04
CA SER A 217 -18.61 12.35 2.59
C SER A 217 -19.60 11.23 2.22
N ILE A 218 -19.56 10.10 2.91
CA ILE A 218 -20.49 8.97 2.70
C ILE A 218 -21.93 9.41 3.03
N GLU A 219 -22.11 10.14 4.13
CA GLU A 219 -23.42 10.68 4.51
C GLU A 219 -23.92 11.72 3.49
N ALA A 220 -23.05 12.61 3.01
CA ALA A 220 -23.37 13.60 1.98
C ALA A 220 -23.77 12.94 0.64
N LEU A 221 -23.17 11.79 0.31
CA LEU A 221 -23.53 10.98 -0.86
C LEU A 221 -24.88 10.24 -0.71
N GLY A 222 -25.54 10.35 0.46
CA GLY A 222 -26.83 9.72 0.76
C GLY A 222 -26.73 8.28 1.23
N SER A 223 -25.57 7.84 1.71
CA SER A 223 -25.38 6.51 2.29
C SER A 223 -25.24 6.57 3.81
N ASN A 224 -25.49 5.45 4.49
CA ASN A 224 -25.31 5.35 5.92
C ASN A 224 -23.81 5.26 6.25
N LYS A 225 -23.28 6.26 6.99
CA LYS A 225 -21.89 6.30 7.43
C LYS A 225 -21.49 5.15 8.36
N GLU A 226 -22.45 4.52 9.06
CA GLU A 226 -22.21 3.37 9.93
C GLU A 226 -21.81 2.10 9.16
N LYS A 227 -21.98 2.11 7.84
CA LYS A 227 -21.41 1.07 6.97
C LYS A 227 -19.88 1.12 6.96
N LEU A 228 -19.26 2.28 7.22
CA LEU A 228 -17.82 2.42 7.28
C LEU A 228 -17.27 1.98 8.64
N ASP A 229 -16.32 1.09 8.62
CA ASP A 229 -15.52 0.65 9.77
C ASP A 229 -14.04 0.90 9.46
N VAL A 230 -13.41 1.82 10.18
CA VAL A 230 -11.99 2.12 9.96
C VAL A 230 -11.15 1.44 11.04
N ARG A 231 -10.25 0.58 10.59
CA ARG A 231 -9.26 -0.10 11.44
C ARG A 231 -7.94 0.62 11.33
N LEU A 232 -7.49 1.23 12.42
CA LEU A 232 -6.20 1.89 12.48
C LEU A 232 -5.11 0.90 12.87
N VAL A 233 -3.99 0.98 12.15
CA VAL A 233 -2.81 0.14 12.39
C VAL A 233 -1.64 1.03 12.76
N GLN A 234 -1.02 0.73 13.90
CA GLN A 234 0.19 1.43 14.36
C GLN A 234 1.42 0.99 13.57
N PHE A 235 2.41 1.88 13.53
CA PHE A 235 3.70 1.58 12.93
C PHE A 235 4.42 0.47 13.71
N ALA A 236 4.97 -0.48 12.97
CA ALA A 236 5.94 -1.42 13.51
C ALA A 236 7.36 -0.82 13.40
N ASN A 237 8.12 -0.88 14.49
CA ASN A 237 9.55 -0.57 14.48
C ASN A 237 10.31 -1.88 14.32
N LEU A 238 11.20 -1.96 13.34
CA LEU A 238 12.08 -3.11 13.20
C LEU A 238 13.38 -2.85 13.95
N PHE A 239 13.85 -3.86 14.69
CA PHE A 239 15.14 -3.87 15.37
C PHE A 239 15.98 -5.02 14.84
N LYS A 240 17.27 -4.76 14.60
CA LYS A 240 18.26 -5.73 14.17
C LYS A 240 19.62 -5.35 14.77
N ASP A 241 20.38 -6.33 15.23
CA ASP A 241 21.67 -6.13 15.92
C ASP A 241 21.57 -5.12 17.10
N GLY A 242 20.43 -5.16 17.81
CA GLY A 242 20.14 -4.26 18.92
C GLY A 242 19.86 -2.80 18.55
N ALA A 243 19.75 -2.47 17.27
CA ALA A 243 19.48 -1.12 16.78
C ALA A 243 18.19 -1.05 15.94
N LYS A 244 17.51 0.11 15.99
CA LYS A 244 16.36 0.35 15.14
C LYS A 244 16.79 0.46 13.68
N VAL A 245 16.17 -0.34 12.81
CA VAL A 245 16.38 -0.29 11.36
C VAL A 245 15.85 1.04 10.81
N LYS A 246 16.70 1.75 10.09
CA LYS A 246 16.29 2.97 9.38
C LYS A 246 15.49 2.59 8.15
N MET A 247 14.38 3.30 7.93
CA MET A 247 13.47 3.08 6.82
C MET A 247 13.32 4.35 6.03
N SER A 248 13.82 4.37 4.79
CA SER A 248 13.67 5.50 3.87
C SER A 248 13.58 5.02 2.44
N THR A 249 12.40 5.11 1.86
CA THR A 249 12.16 4.73 0.46
C THR A 249 12.89 5.65 -0.52
N ARG A 250 13.12 6.92 -0.18
CA ARG A 250 13.82 7.88 -1.05
C ARG A 250 15.32 7.59 -1.14
N SER A 251 15.97 7.23 -0.04
CA SER A 251 17.41 6.87 -0.06
C SER A 251 17.66 5.44 -0.54
N GLY A 252 16.62 4.62 -0.64
CA GLY A 252 16.75 3.21 -0.94
C GLY A 252 17.11 2.33 0.27
N ASP A 253 17.25 2.95 1.45
CA ASP A 253 17.52 2.25 2.70
C ASP A 253 16.20 1.84 3.35
N PHE A 254 15.66 0.72 2.94
CA PHE A 254 14.48 0.14 3.58
C PHE A 254 14.62 -1.38 3.66
N TYR A 255 13.93 -1.94 4.62
CA TYR A 255 13.84 -3.37 4.82
C TYR A 255 12.49 -3.84 4.31
N SER A 256 12.49 -4.55 3.19
CA SER A 256 11.25 -4.97 2.53
C SER A 256 10.56 -6.11 3.27
N LEU A 257 9.28 -6.33 2.99
CA LEU A 257 8.55 -7.52 3.45
C LEU A 257 9.22 -8.80 2.92
N GLY A 258 9.66 -8.77 1.65
CA GLY A 258 10.41 -9.88 1.05
C GLY A 258 11.70 -10.19 1.79
N ASP A 259 12.46 -9.17 2.24
CA ASP A 259 13.68 -9.37 3.03
C ASP A 259 13.36 -9.98 4.41
N LEU A 260 12.31 -9.49 5.07
CA LEU A 260 11.84 -10.05 6.33
C LEU A 260 11.49 -11.54 6.20
N ILE A 261 10.70 -11.88 5.17
CA ILE A 261 10.30 -13.26 4.91
C ILE A 261 11.51 -14.16 4.61
N LYS A 262 12.48 -13.67 3.83
CA LYS A 262 13.72 -14.41 3.54
C LYS A 262 14.55 -14.67 4.80
N GLU A 263 14.54 -13.72 5.73
CA GLU A 263 15.38 -13.79 6.93
C GLU A 263 14.79 -14.66 8.05
N ILE A 264 13.46 -14.57 8.30
CA ILE A 264 12.81 -15.25 9.43
C ILE A 264 11.68 -16.22 9.04
N GLY A 265 11.30 -16.24 7.77
CA GLY A 265 10.17 -17.02 7.28
C GLY A 265 8.82 -16.30 7.46
N SER A 266 7.85 -16.65 6.60
CA SER A 266 6.51 -16.07 6.61
C SER A 266 5.77 -16.33 7.93
N ASP A 267 5.83 -17.55 8.43
CA ASP A 267 5.05 -17.95 9.62
C ASP A 267 5.52 -17.21 10.89
N ALA A 268 6.84 -17.08 11.07
CA ALA A 268 7.39 -16.31 12.18
C ALA A 268 7.01 -14.84 12.08
N ALA A 269 7.16 -14.23 10.90
CA ALA A 269 6.78 -12.84 10.68
C ALA A 269 5.29 -12.60 10.99
N ARG A 270 4.41 -13.45 10.47
CA ARG A 270 2.96 -13.37 10.73
C ARG A 270 2.63 -13.52 12.20
N PHE A 271 3.24 -14.49 12.88
CA PHE A 271 3.03 -14.71 14.30
C PHE A 271 3.34 -13.45 15.12
N PHE A 272 4.50 -12.83 14.89
CA PHE A 272 4.90 -11.63 15.63
C PHE A 272 3.98 -10.44 15.32
N TYR A 273 3.58 -10.24 14.07
CA TYR A 273 2.61 -9.19 13.73
C TYR A 273 1.26 -9.41 14.40
N LEU A 274 0.77 -10.64 14.47
CA LEU A 274 -0.50 -10.99 15.11
C LEU A 274 -0.44 -11.06 16.64
N SER A 275 0.77 -11.04 17.23
CA SER A 275 0.95 -11.07 18.68
C SER A 275 0.50 -9.80 19.41
N LYS A 276 0.28 -8.72 18.65
CA LYS A 276 -0.19 -7.42 19.14
C LYS A 276 -1.51 -7.03 18.48
N GLN A 277 -2.31 -6.23 19.18
CA GLN A 277 -3.48 -5.61 18.56
C GLN A 277 -3.02 -4.57 17.54
N SER A 278 -3.83 -4.33 16.50
CA SER A 278 -3.46 -3.44 15.39
C SER A 278 -3.20 -1.99 15.83
N ASP A 279 -3.85 -1.54 16.91
CA ASP A 279 -3.70 -0.19 17.48
C ASP A 279 -2.53 -0.05 18.47
N GLN A 280 -1.81 -1.12 18.74
CA GLN A 280 -0.64 -1.12 19.61
C GLN A 280 0.65 -1.01 18.82
N HIS A 281 1.63 -0.31 19.39
CA HIS A 281 2.99 -0.27 18.82
C HIS A 281 3.63 -1.66 18.90
N LEU A 282 4.22 -2.08 17.79
CA LEU A 282 5.01 -3.29 17.70
C LEU A 282 6.49 -2.93 17.54
N ASP A 283 7.29 -3.26 18.52
CA ASP A 283 8.74 -3.33 18.38
C ASP A 283 9.10 -4.75 17.97
N PHE A 284 9.46 -4.93 16.71
CA PHE A 284 9.74 -6.21 16.10
C PHE A 284 11.25 -6.45 16.11
N ASP A 285 11.70 -7.38 16.96
CA ASP A 285 13.09 -7.77 17.06
C ASP A 285 13.37 -8.98 16.14
N ILE A 286 14.10 -8.71 15.04
CA ILE A 286 14.45 -9.71 14.04
C ILE A 286 15.38 -10.79 14.63
N ASP A 287 16.31 -10.39 15.49
CA ASP A 287 17.28 -11.32 16.09
C ASP A 287 16.58 -12.27 17.07
N LEU A 288 15.64 -11.74 17.87
CA LEU A 288 14.79 -12.56 18.73
C LEU A 288 13.95 -13.53 17.90
N ALA A 289 13.36 -13.06 16.79
CA ALA A 289 12.52 -13.89 15.90
C ALA A 289 13.30 -15.06 15.26
N LYS A 290 14.62 -14.92 15.10
CA LYS A 290 15.51 -15.97 14.58
C LYS A 290 16.04 -16.91 15.65
N SER A 291 15.97 -16.51 16.90
CA SER A 291 16.62 -17.25 17.99
C SER A 291 15.90 -18.56 18.31
N ASP A 292 16.69 -19.59 18.66
CA ASP A 292 16.21 -20.86 19.19
C ASP A 292 16.05 -20.81 20.72
N SER A 293 15.86 -19.61 21.26
CA SER A 293 15.76 -19.36 22.68
C SER A 293 14.34 -19.51 23.22
N LYS A 294 14.22 -19.63 24.53
CA LYS A 294 12.90 -19.69 25.20
C LYS A 294 12.14 -18.37 25.15
N GLU A 295 12.84 -17.28 24.93
CA GLU A 295 12.28 -15.95 24.75
C GLU A 295 11.54 -15.82 23.40
N ASN A 296 11.90 -16.65 22.41
CA ASN A 296 11.19 -16.74 21.15
C ASN A 296 9.96 -17.65 21.32
N ILE A 297 8.82 -17.03 21.56
CA ILE A 297 7.54 -17.72 21.79
C ILE A 297 7.14 -18.55 20.54
N PHE A 298 7.40 -18.04 19.34
CA PHE A 298 7.09 -18.75 18.09
C PHE A 298 7.88 -20.07 17.99
N TYR A 299 9.18 -20.01 18.21
CA TYR A 299 10.03 -21.21 18.24
C TYR A 299 9.55 -22.21 19.29
N TYR A 300 9.17 -21.72 20.47
CA TYR A 300 8.69 -22.58 21.55
C TYR A 300 7.39 -23.31 21.21
N ILE A 301 6.47 -22.63 20.51
CA ILE A 301 5.22 -23.25 20.01
C ILE A 301 5.54 -24.30 18.94
N GLN A 302 6.40 -24.00 17.98
CA GLN A 302 6.83 -24.96 16.96
C GLN A 302 7.53 -26.17 17.57
N TYR A 303 8.38 -25.97 18.55
CA TYR A 303 9.03 -27.05 19.29
C TYR A 303 8.00 -27.96 19.98
N ALA A 304 7.03 -27.37 20.66
CA ALA A 304 5.96 -28.15 21.32
C ALA A 304 5.15 -28.96 20.31
N TYR A 305 4.78 -28.37 19.18
CA TYR A 305 4.08 -29.04 18.08
C TYR A 305 4.90 -30.23 17.53
N ALA A 306 6.17 -30.01 17.20
CA ALA A 306 7.06 -31.07 16.70
C ALA A 306 7.21 -32.21 17.70
N ARG A 307 7.24 -31.92 19.00
CA ARG A 307 7.31 -32.94 20.07
C ARG A 307 6.02 -33.77 20.12
N ILE A 308 4.86 -33.12 20.05
CA ILE A 308 3.57 -33.81 20.04
C ILE A 308 3.48 -34.73 18.81
N PHE A 309 3.79 -34.20 17.63
CA PHE A 309 3.79 -34.96 16.39
C PHE A 309 4.71 -36.20 16.44
N SER A 310 5.93 -36.02 16.94
CA SER A 310 6.87 -37.12 17.08
C SER A 310 6.42 -38.21 18.13
N LEU A 311 5.65 -37.79 19.13
CA LEU A 311 5.07 -38.73 20.10
C LEU A 311 3.91 -39.52 19.44
N GLU A 312 3.08 -38.86 18.64
CA GLU A 312 2.01 -39.52 17.89
C GLU A 312 2.56 -40.53 16.90
N GLU A 313 3.58 -40.16 16.10
CA GLU A 313 4.20 -41.09 15.15
C GLU A 313 4.72 -42.33 15.87
N LYS A 314 5.46 -42.17 16.96
CA LYS A 314 5.97 -43.30 17.76
C LYS A 314 4.85 -44.16 18.35
N TYR A 315 3.76 -43.56 18.79
CA TYR A 315 2.60 -44.28 19.28
C TYR A 315 1.97 -45.16 18.18
N TYR A 316 1.76 -44.61 16.99
CA TYR A 316 1.18 -45.34 15.88
C TYR A 316 2.15 -46.39 15.29
N GLU A 317 3.44 -46.13 15.25
CA GLU A 317 4.44 -47.13 14.84
C GLU A 317 4.49 -48.30 15.80
N GLY A 318 4.38 -48.06 17.11
CA GLY A 318 4.38 -49.09 18.14
C GLY A 318 3.06 -49.91 18.21
N ASN A 319 1.98 -49.36 17.74
CA ASN A 319 0.61 -49.95 17.84
C ASN A 319 0.03 -50.48 16.54
N LYS A 320 0.85 -50.82 15.54
CA LYS A 320 0.41 -51.34 14.23
C LYS A 320 -0.46 -52.64 14.30
N THR A 321 -0.77 -53.16 15.48
CA THR A 321 -1.50 -54.42 15.67
C THR A 321 -2.74 -54.36 16.56
N LYS A 322 -3.18 -53.21 17.00
CA LYS A 322 -4.42 -53.11 17.78
C LYS A 322 -5.37 -52.12 17.09
N ASP A 323 -6.61 -52.55 16.83
CA ASP A 323 -7.73 -51.71 16.51
C ASP A 323 -7.83 -50.56 17.55
N ALA A 324 -7.07 -49.50 17.34
CA ALA A 324 -7.22 -48.30 18.11
C ALA A 324 -8.54 -47.68 17.66
N ASN A 325 -9.56 -47.71 18.49
CA ASN A 325 -10.62 -46.74 18.42
C ASN A 325 -9.95 -45.39 18.16
N LYS A 326 -10.10 -44.87 16.95
CA LYS A 326 -9.61 -43.56 16.59
C LYS A 326 -9.99 -42.60 17.72
N PHE A 327 -9.03 -42.18 18.49
CA PHE A 327 -9.17 -40.92 19.21
C PHE A 327 -9.49 -39.92 18.12
N ASP A 328 -10.71 -39.41 18.14
CA ASP A 328 -11.19 -38.49 17.11
C ASP A 328 -10.50 -37.14 17.31
N LEU A 329 -9.22 -37.08 16.93
CA LEU A 329 -8.39 -35.88 16.93
C LEU A 329 -8.93 -34.86 15.90
N ASP A 330 -9.64 -35.32 14.87
CA ASP A 330 -10.27 -34.44 13.87
C ASP A 330 -11.23 -33.43 14.50
N ASN A 331 -11.89 -33.75 15.61
CA ASN A 331 -12.77 -32.82 16.32
C ASN A 331 -12.04 -31.85 17.26
N SER A 332 -10.80 -32.11 17.67
CA SER A 332 -10.01 -31.19 18.50
C SER A 332 -9.23 -30.20 17.66
N TYR A 333 -8.72 -30.61 16.48
CA TYR A 333 -8.01 -29.73 15.54
C TYR A 333 -8.96 -28.69 14.92
N THR A 334 -10.18 -29.05 14.54
CA THR A 334 -11.19 -28.08 14.05
C THR A 334 -11.58 -27.00 15.05
N LYS A 335 -11.31 -27.21 16.34
CA LYS A 335 -11.50 -26.14 17.36
C LYS A 335 -10.30 -25.21 17.44
N CYS A 336 -9.09 -25.68 17.19
CA CYS A 336 -7.89 -24.83 17.16
C CYS A 336 -7.82 -24.00 15.88
N ASP A 337 -8.19 -24.56 14.72
CA ASP A 337 -8.24 -23.83 13.45
C ASP A 337 -9.25 -22.66 13.49
N LYS A 338 -10.34 -22.78 14.26
CA LYS A 338 -11.29 -21.69 14.47
C LYS A 338 -10.81 -20.56 15.38
N LEU A 339 -9.69 -20.75 16.06
CA LEU A 339 -9.05 -19.71 16.90
C LEU A 339 -7.92 -18.97 16.17
N ILE A 340 -7.50 -19.46 14.99
CA ILE A 340 -6.41 -18.90 14.18
C ILE A 340 -6.96 -18.16 12.93
N HIS A 341 -8.23 -18.28 12.65
CA HIS A 341 -8.99 -17.54 11.65
C HIS A 341 -9.89 -16.52 12.37
#